data_3cb94af9979e7ae184a2d7eedc244c35
#
_entry.id   3cb94af9979e7ae184a2d7eedc244c35
#
_cell.length_a   1.000
_cell.length_b   1.000
_cell.length_c   1.000
_cell.angle_alpha   90.00
_cell.angle_beta   90.00
_cell.angle_gamma   90.00
#
_symmetry.space_group_name_H-M   'P 1'
#
loop_
_entity.id
_entity.type
_entity.pdbx_description
1 polymer ?
#
loop_
_entity_poly.entity_id
_entity_poly.type
_entity_poly.pdbx_seq_one_letter_code
_entity_poly.pdbx_strand_id
1 'polypeptide(L)'
;MNSKQTKIALITGANRGIGYAIAQGLLNADFQVIIGARSLEKGEIAAEKLNSPSVSAVEIDIADDNSINNAFNELNNKIDRLDVLINNAGIYPDNGFNILTIERDLLTKTLNVNTFGAIKTTQIFLPLLEKGDKARIINYSSGYGQLAGLSAGVPSYCLSKLAVNGATIMLADALASKNITVNAVDPGWVSSDMGGENAPRTPEQGADTAVWLATIDSVKDSGKLWRDRSITSF
;
A
#
# COMPACT_ATOMS: atom_id res chain seq x y z
N MET A 1 -20.57 -16.17 23.14
CA MET A 1 -20.17 -16.01 21.72
C MET A 1 -19.19 -14.85 21.70
N ASN A 2 -17.90 -15.11 21.52
CA ASN A 2 -16.94 -14.00 21.33
C ASN A 2 -17.29 -13.34 19.99
N SER A 3 -17.86 -12.15 20.02
CA SER A 3 -18.03 -11.34 18.79
C SER A 3 -16.62 -11.08 18.26
N LYS A 4 -16.31 -11.63 17.08
CA LYS A 4 -15.05 -11.37 16.39
C LYS A 4 -15.00 -9.86 16.16
N GLN A 5 -14.06 -9.17 16.78
CA GLN A 5 -13.96 -7.71 16.68
C GLN A 5 -13.64 -7.35 15.23
N THR A 6 -14.38 -6.41 14.64
CA THR A 6 -14.18 -5.94 13.26
C THR A 6 -12.74 -5.42 13.08
N LYS A 7 -12.02 -5.92 12.09
CA LYS A 7 -10.66 -5.47 11.77
C LYS A 7 -10.68 -4.12 11.05
N ILE A 8 -9.66 -3.31 11.28
CA ILE A 8 -9.52 -1.96 10.73
C ILE A 8 -8.35 -1.93 9.75
N ALA A 9 -8.59 -1.43 8.54
CA ALA A 9 -7.57 -1.29 7.50
C ALA A 9 -7.45 0.17 7.02
N LEU A 10 -6.21 0.66 6.90
CA LEU A 10 -5.87 1.92 6.23
C LEU A 10 -5.19 1.59 4.89
N ILE A 11 -5.66 2.21 3.81
CA ILE A 11 -5.12 2.02 2.46
C ILE A 11 -4.73 3.37 1.89
N THR A 12 -3.45 3.61 1.65
CA THR A 12 -2.99 4.86 1.03
C THR A 12 -3.27 4.86 -0.48
N GLY A 13 -3.69 6.01 -1.04
CA GLY A 13 -4.03 6.13 -2.46
C GLY A 13 -5.27 5.32 -2.88
N ALA A 14 -6.26 5.19 -1.99
CA ALA A 14 -7.40 4.30 -2.20
C ALA A 14 -8.63 4.98 -2.84
N ASN A 15 -8.51 6.21 -3.30
CA ASN A 15 -9.62 6.93 -3.94
C ASN A 15 -9.91 6.49 -5.39
N ARG A 16 -9.07 5.61 -5.98
CA ARG A 16 -9.20 5.07 -7.34
C ARG A 16 -8.33 3.82 -7.58
N GLY A 17 -8.53 3.19 -8.75
CA GLY A 17 -7.67 2.11 -9.25
C GLY A 17 -7.57 0.93 -8.29
N ILE A 18 -6.35 0.37 -8.14
CA ILE A 18 -6.08 -0.79 -7.29
C ILE A 18 -6.47 -0.52 -5.84
N GLY A 19 -6.12 0.66 -5.29
CA GLY A 19 -6.45 1.02 -3.91
C GLY A 19 -7.96 1.01 -3.63
N TYR A 20 -8.77 1.49 -4.56
CA TYR A 20 -10.23 1.42 -4.47
C TYR A 20 -10.74 -0.02 -4.51
N ALA A 21 -10.19 -0.85 -5.41
CA ALA A 21 -10.55 -2.26 -5.48
C ALA A 21 -10.16 -3.04 -4.21
N ILE A 22 -9.02 -2.69 -3.57
CA ILE A 22 -8.65 -3.24 -2.26
C ILE A 22 -9.68 -2.84 -1.21
N ALA A 23 -10.08 -1.56 -1.16
CA ALA A 23 -11.07 -1.06 -0.22
C ALA A 23 -12.39 -1.83 -0.36
N GLN A 24 -12.88 -2.00 -1.58
CA GLN A 24 -14.08 -2.81 -1.87
C GLN A 24 -13.91 -4.27 -1.40
N GLY A 25 -12.76 -4.90 -1.70
CA GLY A 25 -12.48 -6.28 -1.31
C GLY A 25 -12.44 -6.48 0.20
N LEU A 26 -11.88 -5.51 0.95
CA LEU A 26 -11.84 -5.56 2.42
C LEU A 26 -13.20 -5.27 3.05
N LEU A 27 -14.00 -4.38 2.48
CA LEU A 27 -15.39 -4.17 2.93
C LEU A 27 -16.22 -5.44 2.77
N ASN A 28 -16.06 -6.17 1.64
CA ASN A 28 -16.71 -7.46 1.41
C ASN A 28 -16.24 -8.57 2.37
N ALA A 29 -15.11 -8.35 3.05
CA ALA A 29 -14.57 -9.23 4.09
C ALA A 29 -14.84 -8.71 5.52
N ASP A 30 -15.83 -7.84 5.70
CA ASP A 30 -16.30 -7.28 6.96
C ASP A 30 -15.25 -6.44 7.72
N PHE A 31 -14.33 -5.77 6.99
CA PHE A 31 -13.42 -4.80 7.59
C PHE A 31 -14.06 -3.42 7.70
N GLN A 32 -13.65 -2.67 8.72
CA GLN A 32 -13.72 -1.22 8.67
C GLN A 32 -12.56 -0.70 7.84
N VAL A 33 -12.85 0.10 6.81
CA VAL A 33 -11.87 0.57 5.83
C VAL A 33 -11.70 2.08 5.91
N ILE A 34 -10.45 2.53 5.92
CA ILE A 34 -10.08 3.94 5.87
C ILE A 34 -9.37 4.20 4.54
N ILE A 35 -9.98 5.02 3.71
CA ILE A 35 -9.43 5.49 2.44
C ILE A 35 -8.47 6.64 2.71
N GLY A 36 -7.17 6.41 2.51
CA GLY A 36 -6.17 7.48 2.50
C GLY A 36 -6.06 8.12 1.11
N ALA A 37 -6.24 9.42 1.01
CA ALA A 37 -6.13 10.17 -0.24
C ALA A 37 -5.49 11.54 -0.02
N ARG A 38 -4.76 12.09 -1.03
CA ARG A 38 -4.13 13.42 -0.95
C ARG A 38 -5.13 14.59 -0.95
N SER A 39 -6.39 14.32 -1.24
CA SER A 39 -7.52 15.25 -1.13
C SER A 39 -8.62 14.54 -0.39
N LEU A 40 -9.06 15.12 0.72
CA LEU A 40 -10.16 14.57 1.52
C LEU A 40 -11.42 14.41 0.67
N GLU A 41 -11.78 15.43 -0.13
CA GLU A 41 -12.94 15.40 -1.03
C GLU A 41 -12.92 14.17 -1.96
N LYS A 42 -11.76 13.86 -2.57
CA LYS A 42 -11.64 12.67 -3.45
C LYS A 42 -11.74 11.36 -2.66
N GLY A 43 -11.28 11.35 -1.42
CA GLY A 43 -11.45 10.23 -0.51
C GLY A 43 -12.91 10.01 -0.13
N GLU A 44 -13.63 11.08 0.21
CA GLU A 44 -15.06 11.06 0.57
C GLU A 44 -15.92 10.61 -0.61
N ILE A 45 -15.69 11.14 -1.82
CA ILE A 45 -16.37 10.68 -3.05
C ILE A 45 -16.16 9.18 -3.27
N ALA A 46 -14.96 8.67 -3.03
CA ALA A 46 -14.69 7.24 -3.15
C ALA A 46 -15.41 6.42 -2.07
N ALA A 47 -15.45 6.90 -0.83
CA ALA A 47 -16.18 6.27 0.26
C ALA A 47 -17.70 6.24 -0.02
N GLU A 48 -18.28 7.34 -0.52
CA GLU A 48 -19.68 7.39 -0.92
C GLU A 48 -20.02 6.36 -2.01
N LYS A 49 -19.15 6.22 -3.02
CA LYS A 49 -19.34 5.22 -4.10
C LYS A 49 -19.29 3.78 -3.58
N LEU A 50 -18.49 3.50 -2.53
CA LEU A 50 -18.45 2.18 -1.89
C LEU A 50 -19.73 1.89 -1.10
N ASN A 51 -20.51 2.90 -0.76
CA ASN A 51 -21.84 2.83 -0.16
C ASN A 51 -21.90 1.86 1.04
N SER A 52 -20.97 2.00 1.97
CA SER A 52 -20.89 1.17 3.18
C SER A 52 -20.75 2.03 4.43
N PRO A 53 -21.46 1.73 5.54
CA PRO A 53 -21.27 2.42 6.80
C PRO A 53 -19.90 2.13 7.44
N SER A 54 -19.18 1.11 6.94
CA SER A 54 -17.86 0.70 7.44
C SER A 54 -16.70 1.34 6.67
N VAL A 55 -16.95 2.38 5.88
CA VAL A 55 -15.89 3.10 5.16
C VAL A 55 -15.84 4.56 5.57
N SER A 56 -14.62 5.10 5.68
CA SER A 56 -14.36 6.51 5.92
C SER A 56 -13.14 6.97 5.11
N ALA A 57 -12.89 8.27 5.06
CA ALA A 57 -11.74 8.84 4.40
C ALA A 57 -10.87 9.64 5.37
N VAL A 58 -9.58 9.75 5.05
CA VAL A 58 -8.61 10.63 5.70
C VAL A 58 -7.72 11.28 4.65
N GLU A 59 -7.40 12.56 4.86
CA GLU A 59 -6.41 13.24 4.02
C GLU A 59 -5.00 12.79 4.41
N ILE A 60 -4.24 12.26 3.45
CA ILE A 60 -2.86 11.85 3.64
C ILE A 60 -2.06 11.99 2.35
N ASP A 61 -1.07 12.88 2.33
CA ASP A 61 -0.01 12.89 1.32
C ASP A 61 1.22 12.20 1.88
N ILE A 62 1.54 11.04 1.33
CA ILE A 62 2.68 10.23 1.79
C ILE A 62 4.04 10.83 1.41
N ALA A 63 4.07 11.91 0.62
CA ALA A 63 5.29 12.66 0.32
C ALA A 63 5.59 13.76 1.35
N ASP A 64 4.68 14.01 2.29
CA ASP A 64 4.79 15.04 3.34
C ASP A 64 4.61 14.45 4.73
N ASP A 65 5.67 14.46 5.52
CA ASP A 65 5.68 13.95 6.89
C ASP A 65 4.64 14.65 7.79
N ASN A 66 4.36 15.94 7.57
CA ASN A 66 3.34 16.67 8.34
C ASN A 66 1.94 16.16 8.00
N SER A 67 1.65 15.89 6.72
CA SER A 67 0.38 15.30 6.31
C SER A 67 0.18 13.91 6.92
N ILE A 68 1.23 13.07 6.94
CA ILE A 68 1.16 11.75 7.57
C ILE A 68 0.89 11.85 9.08
N ASN A 69 1.57 12.79 9.78
CA ASN A 69 1.36 13.02 11.21
C ASN A 69 -0.05 13.54 11.50
N ASN A 70 -0.59 14.45 10.69
CA ASN A 70 -1.95 14.96 10.83
C ASN A 70 -2.98 13.84 10.66
N ALA A 71 -2.82 13.00 9.64
CA ALA A 71 -3.65 11.82 9.42
C ALA A 71 -3.61 10.85 10.61
N PHE A 72 -2.42 10.58 11.15
CA PHE A 72 -2.26 9.75 12.35
C PHE A 72 -2.99 10.35 13.55
N ASN A 73 -2.79 11.64 13.84
CA ASN A 73 -3.43 12.31 14.97
C ASN A 73 -4.97 12.28 14.85
N GLU A 74 -5.49 12.50 13.65
CA GLU A 74 -6.93 12.40 13.40
C GLU A 74 -7.44 11.00 13.67
N LEU A 75 -6.77 9.97 13.14
CA LEU A 75 -7.21 8.58 13.27
C LEU A 75 -7.01 8.04 14.69
N ASN A 76 -5.93 8.40 15.38
CA ASN A 76 -5.68 7.97 16.76
C ASN A 76 -6.75 8.45 17.76
N ASN A 77 -7.52 9.49 17.39
CA ASN A 77 -8.69 9.95 18.15
C ASN A 77 -9.99 9.20 17.80
N LYS A 78 -9.99 8.43 16.70
CA LYS A 78 -11.21 7.79 16.16
C LYS A 78 -11.18 6.26 16.24
N ILE A 79 -9.98 5.67 16.27
CA ILE A 79 -9.79 4.22 16.30
C ILE A 79 -8.81 3.82 17.40
N ASP A 80 -9.03 2.66 18.02
CA ASP A 80 -8.17 2.17 19.10
C ASP A 80 -6.94 1.42 18.59
N ARG A 81 -6.98 0.88 17.37
CA ARG A 81 -5.92 0.09 16.74
C ARG A 81 -6.00 0.13 15.22
N LEU A 82 -4.97 -0.37 14.57
CA LEU A 82 -4.93 -0.64 13.15
C LEU A 82 -4.49 -2.11 12.93
N ASP A 83 -5.30 -2.89 12.21
CA ASP A 83 -5.00 -4.30 11.95
C ASP A 83 -4.27 -4.50 10.61
N VAL A 84 -4.51 -3.61 9.63
CA VAL A 84 -3.88 -3.69 8.30
C VAL A 84 -3.50 -2.30 7.81
N LEU A 85 -2.24 -2.12 7.44
CA LEU A 85 -1.75 -0.96 6.68
C LEU A 85 -1.37 -1.40 5.27
N ILE A 86 -1.99 -0.79 4.26
CA ILE A 86 -1.65 -1.04 2.86
C ILE A 86 -1.03 0.21 2.25
N ASN A 87 0.28 0.19 2.05
CA ASN A 87 1.03 1.23 1.37
C ASN A 87 0.89 1.01 -0.14
N ASN A 88 -0.22 1.51 -0.72
CA ASN A 88 -0.55 1.38 -2.12
C ASN A 88 -0.23 2.64 -2.94
N ALA A 89 -0.27 3.82 -2.33
CA ALA A 89 0.01 5.07 -3.03
C ALA A 89 1.40 5.05 -3.70
N GLY A 90 1.45 5.56 -4.93
CA GLY A 90 2.69 5.63 -5.70
C GLY A 90 2.54 6.45 -6.97
N ILE A 91 3.68 6.77 -7.60
CA ILE A 91 3.78 7.49 -8.87
C ILE A 91 4.69 6.74 -9.85
N TYR A 92 4.47 6.97 -11.14
CA TYR A 92 5.24 6.41 -12.26
C TYR A 92 5.49 7.52 -13.31
N PRO A 93 6.50 8.37 -13.09
CA PRO A 93 6.69 9.58 -13.91
C PRO A 93 7.76 9.46 -15.00
N ASP A 94 8.24 8.25 -15.33
CA ASP A 94 9.42 8.02 -16.20
C ASP A 94 9.21 8.29 -17.70
N ASN A 95 8.08 8.87 -18.12
CA ASN A 95 7.77 9.11 -19.53
C ASN A 95 8.84 9.95 -20.22
N GLY A 96 9.48 9.38 -21.25
CA GLY A 96 10.49 10.05 -22.08
C GLY A 96 11.91 10.03 -21.49
N PHE A 97 12.13 9.41 -20.36
CA PHE A 97 13.45 9.27 -19.72
C PHE A 97 13.97 7.85 -19.80
N ASN A 98 15.29 7.72 -19.73
CA ASN A 98 15.99 6.46 -19.47
C ASN A 98 17.11 6.67 -18.45
N ILE A 99 17.80 5.60 -18.05
CA ILE A 99 18.83 5.65 -17.00
C ILE A 99 19.98 6.63 -17.29
N LEU A 100 20.22 6.96 -18.56
CA LEU A 100 21.29 7.88 -18.97
C LEU A 100 20.83 9.34 -19.02
N THR A 101 19.51 9.57 -19.04
CA THR A 101 18.93 10.92 -19.24
C THR A 101 18.04 11.38 -18.10
N ILE A 102 17.72 10.50 -17.14
CA ILE A 102 16.85 10.83 -16.01
C ILE A 102 17.48 11.89 -15.11
N GLU A 103 16.69 12.88 -14.75
CA GLU A 103 17.09 13.95 -13.85
C GLU A 103 17.06 13.51 -12.37
N ARG A 104 17.99 14.04 -11.58
CA ARG A 104 18.07 13.76 -10.13
C ARG A 104 16.77 14.08 -9.40
N ASP A 105 16.11 15.18 -9.75
CA ASP A 105 14.88 15.62 -9.09
C ASP A 105 13.74 14.60 -9.31
N LEU A 106 13.67 14.00 -10.50
CA LEU A 106 12.67 12.97 -10.78
C LEU A 106 12.96 11.68 -10.00
N LEU A 107 14.24 11.26 -9.92
CA LEU A 107 14.66 10.14 -9.07
C LEU A 107 14.28 10.39 -7.61
N THR A 108 14.64 11.57 -7.08
CA THR A 108 14.37 11.95 -5.70
C THR A 108 12.87 11.98 -5.41
N LYS A 109 12.08 12.61 -6.29
CA LYS A 109 10.61 12.68 -6.15
C LYS A 109 9.99 11.29 -6.13
N THR A 110 10.43 10.40 -7.04
CA THR A 110 9.84 9.05 -7.13
C THR A 110 10.19 8.21 -5.91
N LEU A 111 11.44 8.25 -5.44
CA LEU A 111 11.85 7.59 -4.20
C LEU A 111 11.13 8.16 -2.98
N ASN A 112 10.99 9.49 -2.90
CA ASN A 112 10.29 10.15 -1.79
C ASN A 112 8.85 9.65 -1.67
N VAL A 113 8.10 9.59 -2.76
CA VAL A 113 6.72 9.10 -2.74
C VAL A 113 6.67 7.58 -2.52
N ASN A 114 7.29 6.81 -3.42
CA ASN A 114 7.05 5.36 -3.49
C ASN A 114 7.71 4.58 -2.36
N THR A 115 8.87 5.06 -1.87
CA THR A 115 9.68 4.33 -0.89
C THR A 115 9.65 4.99 0.48
N PHE A 116 10.10 6.25 0.57
CA PHE A 116 10.20 6.94 1.86
C PHE A 116 8.83 7.20 2.46
N GLY A 117 7.83 7.55 1.63
CA GLY A 117 6.46 7.70 2.07
C GLY A 117 5.89 6.42 2.70
N ALA A 118 6.11 5.24 2.10
CA ALA A 118 5.68 3.96 2.67
C ALA A 118 6.37 3.64 4.00
N ILE A 119 7.69 3.88 4.09
CA ILE A 119 8.47 3.72 5.32
C ILE A 119 7.95 4.66 6.40
N LYS A 120 7.78 5.94 6.07
CA LYS A 120 7.36 6.97 7.01
C LYS A 120 5.93 6.75 7.51
N THR A 121 5.01 6.38 6.62
CA THR A 121 3.65 6.00 7.01
C THR A 121 3.68 4.83 7.99
N THR A 122 4.47 3.80 7.70
CA THR A 122 4.65 2.66 8.61
C THR A 122 5.16 3.09 9.99
N GLN A 123 6.21 3.94 10.04
CA GLN A 123 6.79 4.42 11.30
C GLN A 123 5.78 5.20 12.15
N ILE A 124 5.03 6.12 11.53
CA ILE A 124 4.08 6.99 12.23
C ILE A 124 2.86 6.19 12.71
N PHE A 125 2.37 5.23 11.92
CA PHE A 125 1.22 4.40 12.28
C PHE A 125 1.57 3.18 13.15
N LEU A 126 2.85 2.94 13.43
CA LEU A 126 3.30 1.80 14.24
C LEU A 126 2.60 1.69 15.61
N PRO A 127 2.36 2.79 16.38
CA PRO A 127 1.67 2.69 17.67
C PRO A 127 0.24 2.14 17.58
N LEU A 128 -0.47 2.34 16.47
CA LEU A 128 -1.78 1.75 16.23
C LEU A 128 -1.67 0.30 15.75
N LEU A 129 -0.67 -0.01 14.92
CA LEU A 129 -0.39 -1.38 14.46
C LEU A 129 0.02 -2.32 15.60
N GLU A 130 0.78 -1.84 16.58
CA GLU A 130 1.17 -2.61 17.77
C GLU A 130 -0.01 -3.01 18.66
N LYS A 131 -1.13 -2.29 18.57
CA LYS A 131 -2.37 -2.63 19.26
C LYS A 131 -3.26 -3.59 18.48
N GLY A 132 -2.96 -3.84 17.20
CA GLY A 132 -3.69 -4.77 16.34
C GLY A 132 -3.43 -6.23 16.68
N ASP A 133 -4.42 -7.09 16.47
CA ASP A 133 -4.20 -8.54 16.59
C ASP A 133 -3.58 -9.11 15.33
N LYS A 134 -2.28 -9.46 15.39
CA LYS A 134 -1.50 -9.95 14.25
C LYS A 134 -1.53 -8.96 13.08
N ALA A 135 -1.16 -7.72 13.36
CA ALA A 135 -1.23 -6.66 12.38
C ALA A 135 -0.36 -6.95 11.14
N ARG A 136 -0.75 -6.39 10.01
CA ARG A 136 -0.14 -6.66 8.70
C ARG A 136 0.18 -5.36 7.98
N ILE A 137 1.37 -5.31 7.41
CA ILE A 137 1.79 -4.23 6.53
C ILE A 137 1.97 -4.83 5.14
N ILE A 138 1.31 -4.26 4.14
CA ILE A 138 1.36 -4.71 2.76
C ILE A 138 1.84 -3.55 1.89
N ASN A 139 3.03 -3.69 1.30
CA ASN A 139 3.64 -2.69 0.46
C ASN A 139 3.41 -3.02 -1.02
N TYR A 140 2.81 -2.11 -1.79
CA TYR A 140 2.68 -2.30 -3.23
C TYR A 140 4.01 -2.07 -3.93
N SER A 141 4.57 -3.17 -4.42
CA SER A 141 5.77 -3.21 -5.26
C SER A 141 5.39 -3.36 -6.75
N SER A 142 6.21 -4.04 -7.51
CA SER A 142 6.04 -4.30 -8.95
C SER A 142 7.05 -5.35 -9.40
N GLY A 143 6.78 -6.02 -10.53
CA GLY A 143 7.79 -6.78 -11.26
C GLY A 143 9.02 -5.93 -11.65
N TYR A 144 8.83 -4.62 -11.83
CA TYR A 144 9.94 -3.67 -12.03
C TYR A 144 10.80 -3.43 -10.78
N GLY A 145 10.40 -3.90 -9.60
CA GLY A 145 11.21 -3.91 -8.38
C GLY A 145 12.02 -5.19 -8.18
N GLN A 146 11.85 -6.20 -9.03
CA GLN A 146 12.67 -7.41 -9.03
C GLN A 146 13.98 -7.15 -9.78
N LEU A 147 15.10 -7.73 -9.33
CA LEU A 147 16.40 -7.56 -10.01
C LEU A 147 16.34 -7.97 -11.50
N ALA A 148 15.62 -9.05 -11.80
CA ALA A 148 15.40 -9.52 -13.16
C ALA A 148 14.42 -8.65 -13.99
N GLY A 149 13.64 -7.78 -13.33
CA GLY A 149 12.64 -6.90 -13.96
C GLY A 149 13.11 -5.48 -14.20
N LEU A 150 14.36 -5.13 -13.81
CA LEU A 150 14.88 -3.78 -13.98
C LEU A 150 14.96 -3.39 -15.45
N SER A 151 14.51 -2.17 -15.76
CA SER A 151 14.51 -1.63 -17.12
C SER A 151 15.17 -0.26 -17.17
N ALA A 152 16.07 -0.09 -18.14
CA ALA A 152 16.70 1.20 -18.40
C ALA A 152 15.70 2.29 -18.84
N GLY A 153 14.53 1.91 -19.35
CA GLY A 153 13.50 2.84 -19.84
C GLY A 153 12.61 3.42 -18.76
N VAL A 154 12.65 2.89 -17.53
CA VAL A 154 11.79 3.34 -16.40
C VAL A 154 12.58 3.36 -15.08
N PRO A 155 13.71 4.08 -15.06
CA PRO A 155 14.72 3.94 -14.01
C PRO A 155 14.24 4.41 -12.63
N SER A 156 13.48 5.52 -12.52
CA SER A 156 13.06 6.02 -11.22
C SER A 156 12.04 5.08 -10.56
N TYR A 157 11.13 4.55 -11.35
CA TYR A 157 10.15 3.59 -10.86
C TYR A 157 10.81 2.27 -10.46
N CYS A 158 11.67 1.70 -11.31
CA CYS A 158 12.43 0.49 -11.00
C CYS A 158 13.18 0.62 -9.67
N LEU A 159 13.99 1.67 -9.53
CA LEU A 159 14.78 1.91 -8.32
C LEU A 159 13.89 2.10 -7.09
N SER A 160 12.76 2.82 -7.23
CA SER A 160 11.83 3.00 -6.12
C SER A 160 11.18 1.69 -5.68
N LYS A 161 10.78 0.82 -6.61
CA LYS A 161 10.15 -0.46 -6.26
C LYS A 161 11.15 -1.51 -5.76
N LEU A 162 12.39 -1.49 -6.25
CA LEU A 162 13.48 -2.26 -5.66
C LEU A 162 13.76 -1.81 -4.21
N ALA A 163 13.76 -0.52 -3.96
CA ALA A 163 13.92 0.01 -2.60
C ALA A 163 12.73 -0.34 -1.68
N VAL A 164 11.49 -0.38 -2.19
CA VAL A 164 10.32 -0.89 -1.45
C VAL A 164 10.51 -2.36 -1.07
N ASN A 165 11.04 -3.19 -1.96
CA ASN A 165 11.34 -4.59 -1.66
C ASN A 165 12.38 -4.71 -0.54
N GLY A 166 13.48 -3.93 -0.61
CA GLY A 166 14.47 -3.87 0.45
C GLY A 166 13.90 -3.39 1.78
N ALA A 167 13.10 -2.31 1.76
CA ALA A 167 12.41 -1.80 2.95
C ALA A 167 11.46 -2.84 3.55
N THR A 168 10.76 -3.63 2.72
CA THR A 168 9.87 -4.69 3.18
C THR A 168 10.63 -5.76 3.99
N ILE A 169 11.80 -6.18 3.53
CA ILE A 169 12.66 -7.15 4.24
C ILE A 169 13.12 -6.56 5.58
N MET A 170 13.60 -5.32 5.58
CA MET A 170 14.11 -4.64 6.78
C MET A 170 13.01 -4.40 7.81
N LEU A 171 11.82 -3.98 7.39
CA LEU A 171 10.66 -3.79 8.27
C LEU A 171 10.16 -5.13 8.82
N ALA A 172 10.19 -6.20 8.04
CA ALA A 172 9.81 -7.54 8.49
C ALA A 172 10.74 -8.05 9.60
N ASP A 173 12.04 -7.83 9.47
CA ASP A 173 13.04 -8.17 10.50
C ASP A 173 12.82 -7.32 11.77
N ALA A 174 12.72 -6.00 11.62
CA ALA A 174 12.54 -5.07 12.75
C ALA A 174 11.24 -5.31 13.55
N LEU A 175 10.19 -5.80 12.90
CA LEU A 175 8.86 -5.99 13.49
C LEU A 175 8.54 -7.44 13.86
N ALA A 176 9.48 -8.38 13.65
CA ALA A 176 9.27 -9.80 13.92
C ALA A 176 8.85 -10.08 15.39
N SER A 177 9.47 -9.39 16.36
CA SER A 177 9.15 -9.54 17.78
C SER A 177 7.82 -8.92 18.19
N LYS A 178 7.20 -8.10 17.33
CA LYS A 178 5.94 -7.39 17.59
C LYS A 178 4.71 -8.10 17.03
N ASN A 179 4.87 -9.32 16.48
CA ASN A 179 3.80 -10.08 15.84
C ASN A 179 3.13 -9.31 14.68
N ILE A 180 3.91 -8.47 13.98
CA ILE A 180 3.50 -7.72 12.79
C ILE A 180 4.18 -8.34 11.59
N THR A 181 3.41 -8.79 10.59
CA THR A 181 3.96 -9.27 9.32
C THR A 181 4.06 -8.16 8.29
N VAL A 182 5.16 -8.14 7.53
CA VAL A 182 5.37 -7.15 6.47
C VAL A 182 5.68 -7.87 5.18
N ASN A 183 4.87 -7.64 4.15
CA ASN A 183 5.05 -8.27 2.84
C ASN A 183 4.90 -7.25 1.70
N ALA A 184 5.49 -7.53 0.56
CA ALA A 184 5.30 -6.78 -0.67
C ALA A 184 4.36 -7.54 -1.62
N VAL A 185 3.65 -6.80 -2.47
CA VAL A 185 2.78 -7.35 -3.52
C VAL A 185 3.17 -6.77 -4.88
N ASP A 186 3.37 -7.65 -5.86
CA ASP A 186 3.41 -7.29 -7.27
C ASP A 186 2.00 -7.50 -7.87
N PRO A 187 1.27 -6.42 -8.24
CA PRO A 187 -0.07 -6.54 -8.82
C PRO A 187 -0.07 -7.03 -10.27
N GLY A 188 1.10 -7.11 -10.91
CA GLY A 188 1.21 -7.22 -12.37
C GLY A 188 0.87 -5.92 -13.09
N TRP A 189 0.64 -5.99 -14.41
CA TRP A 189 0.26 -4.83 -15.21
C TRP A 189 -1.25 -4.65 -15.22
N VAL A 190 -1.71 -3.61 -14.53
CA VAL A 190 -3.14 -3.38 -14.19
C VAL A 190 -3.67 -2.15 -14.92
N SER A 191 -4.87 -2.26 -15.51
CA SER A 191 -5.60 -1.16 -16.13
C SER A 191 -6.01 -0.13 -15.07
N SER A 192 -5.32 0.99 -15.09
CA SER A 192 -5.47 2.11 -14.16
C SER A 192 -4.89 3.36 -14.81
N ASP A 193 -5.03 4.52 -14.18
CA ASP A 193 -4.40 5.76 -14.67
C ASP A 193 -2.88 5.64 -14.82
N MET A 194 -2.25 4.78 -14.03
CA MET A 194 -0.81 4.51 -14.09
C MET A 194 -0.46 3.47 -15.18
N GLY A 195 -1.23 2.40 -15.28
CA GLY A 195 -0.93 1.28 -16.18
C GLY A 195 -1.48 1.45 -17.60
N GLY A 196 -2.42 2.39 -17.79
CA GLY A 196 -3.10 2.61 -19.06
C GLY A 196 -4.16 1.56 -19.41
N GLU A 197 -4.95 1.86 -20.45
CA GLU A 197 -6.10 1.04 -20.85
C GLU A 197 -5.69 -0.31 -21.46
N ASN A 198 -4.48 -0.42 -22.01
CA ASN A 198 -3.97 -1.65 -22.66
C ASN A 198 -3.49 -2.71 -21.65
N ALA A 199 -3.52 -2.41 -20.36
CA ALA A 199 -3.09 -3.37 -19.34
C ALA A 199 -4.08 -4.55 -19.27
N PRO A 200 -3.57 -5.80 -19.20
CA PRO A 200 -4.42 -6.99 -19.29
C PRO A 200 -5.18 -7.33 -18.00
N ARG A 201 -4.80 -6.74 -16.87
CA ARG A 201 -5.41 -7.04 -15.56
C ARG A 201 -6.37 -5.93 -15.15
N THR A 202 -7.47 -6.31 -14.53
CA THR A 202 -8.38 -5.33 -13.90
C THR A 202 -7.84 -4.86 -12.55
N PRO A 203 -8.34 -3.73 -12.00
CA PRO A 203 -8.00 -3.30 -10.64
C PRO A 203 -8.28 -4.37 -9.58
N GLU A 204 -9.36 -5.13 -9.71
CA GLU A 204 -9.73 -6.21 -8.80
C GLU A 204 -8.70 -7.36 -8.83
N GLN A 205 -8.21 -7.72 -10.02
CA GLN A 205 -7.14 -8.71 -10.17
C GLN A 205 -5.82 -8.21 -9.57
N GLY A 206 -5.54 -6.91 -9.67
CA GLY A 206 -4.38 -6.28 -9.04
C GLY A 206 -4.49 -6.19 -7.51
N ALA A 207 -5.71 -6.12 -6.98
CA ALA A 207 -6.02 -6.06 -5.55
C ALA A 207 -6.02 -7.43 -4.87
N ASP A 208 -6.30 -8.51 -5.61
CA ASP A 208 -6.61 -9.84 -5.09
C ASP A 208 -5.60 -10.36 -4.06
N THR A 209 -4.32 -10.32 -4.38
CA THR A 209 -3.27 -10.82 -3.48
C THR A 209 -3.18 -10.02 -2.18
N ALA A 210 -3.36 -8.70 -2.23
CA ALA A 210 -3.34 -7.87 -1.02
C ALA A 210 -4.57 -8.11 -0.14
N VAL A 211 -5.75 -8.22 -0.74
CA VAL A 211 -6.98 -8.59 -0.03
C VAL A 211 -6.83 -9.96 0.63
N TRP A 212 -6.33 -10.95 -0.11
CA TRP A 212 -6.07 -12.27 0.43
C TRP A 212 -5.07 -12.23 1.60
N LEU A 213 -3.92 -11.55 1.47
CA LEU A 213 -2.94 -11.39 2.56
C LEU A 213 -3.55 -10.70 3.78
N ALA A 214 -4.46 -9.74 3.60
CA ALA A 214 -5.13 -9.04 4.68
C ALA A 214 -6.18 -9.91 5.41
N THR A 215 -6.80 -10.88 4.73
CA THR A 215 -7.98 -11.62 5.22
C THR A 215 -7.69 -13.01 5.74
N ILE A 216 -6.66 -13.72 5.25
CA ILE A 216 -6.33 -15.08 5.71
C ILE A 216 -6.04 -15.11 7.21
N ASP A 217 -6.38 -16.21 7.88
CA ASP A 217 -6.28 -16.32 9.35
C ASP A 217 -4.84 -16.17 9.87
N SER A 218 -3.85 -16.64 9.11
CA SER A 218 -2.45 -16.56 9.50
C SER A 218 -1.55 -16.42 8.27
N VAL A 219 -0.73 -15.37 8.27
CA VAL A 219 0.42 -15.21 7.36
C VAL A 219 1.65 -15.67 8.13
N LYS A 220 2.24 -16.81 7.76
CA LYS A 220 3.46 -17.31 8.39
C LYS A 220 4.71 -16.63 7.83
N ASP A 221 4.65 -16.23 6.56
CA ASP A 221 5.76 -15.63 5.86
C ASP A 221 5.74 -14.11 6.01
N SER A 222 6.89 -13.54 6.35
CA SER A 222 7.13 -12.10 6.41
C SER A 222 8.40 -11.77 5.62
N GLY A 223 8.50 -10.56 5.08
CA GLY A 223 9.63 -10.13 4.26
C GLY A 223 9.64 -10.79 2.88
N LYS A 224 8.48 -11.09 2.30
CA LYS A 224 8.35 -11.75 0.99
C LYS A 224 7.68 -10.84 -0.03
N LEU A 225 7.98 -11.09 -1.30
CA LEU A 225 7.24 -10.56 -2.44
C LEU A 225 6.20 -11.61 -2.89
N TRP A 226 4.95 -11.16 -3.04
CA TRP A 226 3.84 -12.01 -3.44
C TRP A 226 3.24 -11.56 -4.76
N ARG A 227 2.89 -12.52 -5.61
CA ARG A 227 2.11 -12.33 -6.83
C ARG A 227 1.15 -13.49 -7.01
N ASP A 228 -0.11 -13.20 -7.33
CA ASP A 228 -1.16 -14.20 -7.55
C ASP A 228 -1.22 -15.24 -6.40
N ARG A 229 -1.16 -14.72 -5.15
CA ARG A 229 -1.17 -15.46 -3.87
C ARG A 229 0.00 -16.44 -3.68
N SER A 230 1.07 -16.26 -4.45
CA SER A 230 2.27 -17.09 -4.38
C SER A 230 3.51 -16.24 -4.12
N ILE A 231 4.47 -16.78 -3.38
CA ILE A 231 5.76 -16.12 -3.14
C ILE A 231 6.57 -16.13 -4.44
N THR A 232 7.13 -14.98 -4.79
CA THR A 232 8.06 -14.83 -5.91
C THR A 232 9.39 -14.24 -5.42
N SER A 233 10.43 -14.27 -6.26
CA SER A 233 11.72 -13.65 -5.95
C SER A 233 11.63 -12.12 -5.95
N PHE A 234 12.51 -11.50 -5.17
CA PHE A 234 12.72 -10.05 -5.21
C PHE A 234 13.56 -9.63 -6.43
#